data_3022f12499a666f9e6e48f32b01c1572
#
_entry.id   3022f12499a666f9e6e48f32b01c1572
#
_cell.length_a   1.000
_cell.length_b   1.000
_cell.length_c   1.000
_cell.angle_alpha   90.00
_cell.angle_beta   90.00
_cell.angle_gamma   90.00
#
_symmetry.space_group_name_H-M   'P 1'
#
loop_
_entity.id
_entity.type
_entity.pdbx_description
1 polymer ?
#
loop_
_entity_poly.entity_id
_entity_poly.type
_entity_poly.pdbx_seq_one_letter_code
_entity_poly.pdbx_strand_id
1 'polypeptide(L)'
;MSGYWNSSWSGEDGGPQRLQIASNALIPKISAASQLDVISRDAIAVTMAVVGPNDELFLQRFMPGPAVVSWVEKINPVTLEVITESEKLAGGPMWPGGIAAHANGSLYVVFGNHAHRLSTDLKVIASVELPRVRPYNSFVILPSGHLATKDFSGALPGQPNGTPMENTELLILDPEDLQIVERLELAEPSIARLSADGNDLYVVGDYSLIRVFWHDKKLSVDTTFNARYRTLEGQTFGWDAVITEDDAWFLDNGEGTQLFTGTFRGVGISTAPLHLVRVNKKSGKVTLVEICGLANGIIANPPVVDTKRQIVVGFDSGNGVISGFDYDEDSVTLRWSREQNHACHMLLSPNAGQIITADYRPELGCEQVVVLDITTGDEVARVSTTSPIQSAVFPAFGPHGDIYWCSMTTITRISVHSAEQC
;
A
#
# COMPACT_ATOMS: atom_id res chain seq x y z
N MET A 1 16.13 -4.41 7.32
CA MET A 1 15.30 -3.23 7.61
C MET A 1 15.54 -2.86 9.08
N SER A 2 16.42 -1.90 9.35
CA SER A 2 16.90 -1.66 10.72
C SER A 2 15.93 -0.96 11.67
N GLY A 3 14.89 -0.31 11.19
CA GLY A 3 13.88 0.35 12.03
C GLY A 3 12.63 -0.49 12.31
N TYR A 4 12.37 -1.47 11.47
CA TYR A 4 11.21 -2.35 11.57
C TYR A 4 11.48 -3.60 12.40
N TRP A 5 10.43 -4.16 12.98
CA TRP A 5 10.51 -5.47 13.61
C TRP A 5 10.91 -6.54 12.58
N ASN A 6 11.71 -7.49 13.03
CA ASN A 6 12.20 -8.58 12.16
C ASN A 6 11.14 -9.70 12.05
N SER A 7 10.05 -9.43 11.33
CA SER A 7 8.97 -10.38 11.03
C SER A 7 8.73 -10.51 9.53
N SER A 8 7.79 -11.36 9.15
CA SER A 8 7.43 -11.55 7.72
C SER A 8 6.82 -10.30 7.09
N TRP A 9 6.07 -9.50 7.88
CA TRP A 9 5.33 -8.34 7.39
C TRP A 9 5.18 -7.27 8.46
N SER A 10 6.22 -6.49 8.68
CA SER A 10 6.27 -5.51 9.79
C SER A 10 5.65 -4.14 9.47
N GLY A 11 5.24 -3.89 8.25
CA GLY A 11 4.64 -2.63 7.83
C GLY A 11 3.95 -2.73 6.47
N GLU A 12 3.44 -1.61 6.00
CA GLU A 12 2.77 -1.49 4.71
C GLU A 12 3.65 -2.04 3.58
N ASP A 13 3.05 -2.85 2.69
CA ASP A 13 3.73 -3.42 1.52
C ASP A 13 5.04 -4.15 1.83
N GLY A 14 5.17 -4.68 3.05
CA GLY A 14 6.35 -5.41 3.52
C GLY A 14 7.50 -4.52 3.97
N GLY A 15 7.37 -3.19 3.94
CA GLY A 15 8.39 -2.27 4.45
C GLY A 15 8.51 -0.95 3.66
N PRO A 16 9.57 -0.17 3.93
CA PRO A 16 9.66 1.22 3.49
C PRO A 16 9.77 1.41 1.98
N GLN A 17 10.31 0.43 1.26
CA GLN A 17 10.45 0.46 -0.21
C GLN A 17 9.18 0.00 -0.94
N ARG A 18 8.18 -0.52 -0.22
CA ARG A 18 6.92 -1.04 -0.77
C ARG A 18 7.10 -2.13 -1.82
N LEU A 19 8.06 -3.03 -1.60
CA LEU A 19 8.36 -4.10 -2.56
C LEU A 19 7.29 -5.20 -2.61
N GLN A 20 6.36 -5.23 -1.66
CA GLN A 20 5.27 -6.20 -1.58
C GLN A 20 5.76 -7.65 -1.44
N ILE A 21 6.93 -7.81 -0.83
CA ILE A 21 7.64 -9.08 -0.63
C ILE A 21 7.72 -9.37 0.87
N ALA A 22 7.47 -10.63 1.25
CA ALA A 22 7.67 -11.06 2.62
C ALA A 22 9.15 -10.98 3.02
N SER A 23 9.42 -10.43 4.20
CA SER A 23 10.73 -10.54 4.85
C SER A 23 10.73 -11.79 5.71
N ASN A 24 11.84 -12.55 5.69
CA ASN A 24 12.08 -13.70 6.59
C ASN A 24 11.00 -14.80 6.61
N ALA A 25 10.19 -14.90 5.55
CA ALA A 25 9.21 -15.98 5.40
C ALA A 25 9.40 -16.71 4.07
N LEU A 26 9.26 -18.00 4.09
CA LEU A 26 9.22 -18.83 2.89
C LEU A 26 7.78 -18.87 2.37
N ILE A 27 7.54 -18.21 1.25
CA ILE A 27 6.24 -18.26 0.58
C ILE A 27 6.21 -19.49 -0.33
N PRO A 28 5.32 -20.46 -0.08
CA PRO A 28 5.23 -21.65 -0.90
C PRO A 28 4.78 -21.30 -2.32
N LYS A 29 5.29 -22.04 -3.31
CA LYS A 29 4.80 -21.94 -4.69
C LYS A 29 3.40 -22.55 -4.76
N ILE A 30 2.45 -21.77 -5.24
CA ILE A 30 1.08 -22.23 -5.50
C ILE A 30 1.05 -22.86 -6.90
N SER A 31 0.38 -24.00 -7.02
CA SER A 31 0.17 -24.71 -8.30
C SER A 31 -1.31 -25.09 -8.43
N ALA A 32 -1.72 -25.53 -9.60
CA ALA A 32 -3.07 -26.04 -9.80
C ALA A 32 -3.39 -27.30 -8.94
N ALA A 33 -2.34 -27.99 -8.43
CA ALA A 33 -2.48 -29.12 -7.52
C ALA A 33 -2.41 -28.73 -6.02
N SER A 34 -2.14 -27.45 -5.70
CA SER A 34 -2.12 -26.99 -4.32
C SER A 34 -3.54 -26.93 -3.76
N GLN A 35 -3.69 -27.43 -2.54
CA GLN A 35 -4.93 -27.19 -1.79
C GLN A 35 -4.83 -25.84 -1.10
N LEU A 36 -5.86 -24.99 -1.30
CA LEU A 36 -5.99 -23.70 -0.65
C LEU A 36 -7.13 -23.75 0.35
N ASP A 37 -6.83 -23.62 1.62
CA ASP A 37 -7.84 -23.50 2.65
C ASP A 37 -8.13 -22.02 2.94
N VAL A 38 -9.41 -21.66 2.96
CA VAL A 38 -9.86 -20.28 3.10
C VAL A 38 -10.75 -20.14 4.32
N ILE A 39 -10.38 -19.20 5.18
CA ILE A 39 -11.19 -18.80 6.34
C ILE A 39 -11.41 -17.30 6.22
N SER A 40 -12.67 -16.85 6.31
CA SER A 40 -13.02 -15.42 6.32
C SER A 40 -13.77 -15.05 7.57
N ARG A 41 -13.53 -13.84 8.07
CA ARG A 41 -14.26 -13.21 9.17
C ARG A 41 -14.73 -11.83 8.74
N ASP A 42 -15.98 -11.49 9.05
CA ASP A 42 -16.46 -10.12 8.88
C ASP A 42 -15.69 -9.18 9.79
N ALA A 43 -15.12 -8.15 9.19
CA ALA A 43 -14.29 -7.17 9.86
C ALA A 43 -14.44 -5.81 9.16
N ILE A 44 -15.60 -5.15 9.40
CA ILE A 44 -15.90 -3.85 8.76
C ILE A 44 -14.82 -2.84 9.09
N ALA A 45 -14.39 -2.11 8.05
CA ALA A 45 -13.33 -1.12 8.10
C ALA A 45 -11.96 -1.68 8.56
N VAL A 46 -11.65 -2.92 8.18
CA VAL A 46 -10.28 -3.43 8.25
C VAL A 46 -9.46 -2.86 7.10
N THR A 47 -8.27 -2.35 7.40
CA THR A 47 -7.41 -1.72 6.39
C THR A 47 -6.14 -2.50 6.12
N MET A 48 -5.45 -2.96 7.13
CA MET A 48 -4.20 -3.68 6.98
C MET A 48 -3.88 -4.58 8.16
N ALA A 49 -3.01 -5.54 7.90
CA ALA A 49 -2.44 -6.44 8.88
C ALA A 49 -0.92 -6.26 8.95
N VAL A 50 -0.35 -6.40 10.15
CA VAL A 50 1.10 -6.50 10.36
C VAL A 50 1.40 -7.68 11.28
N VAL A 51 2.58 -8.28 11.07
CA VAL A 51 3.13 -9.33 11.92
C VAL A 51 4.14 -8.70 12.86
N GLY A 52 3.86 -8.78 14.14
CA GLY A 52 4.70 -8.25 15.22
C GLY A 52 5.63 -9.28 15.83
N PRO A 53 6.12 -9.01 17.05
CA PRO A 53 6.91 -9.94 17.83
C PRO A 53 6.19 -11.29 18.02
N ASN A 54 6.94 -12.39 18.04
CA ASN A 54 6.43 -13.75 18.24
C ASN A 54 5.33 -14.17 17.23
N ASP A 55 5.43 -13.67 16.00
CA ASP A 55 4.47 -13.96 14.92
C ASP A 55 3.02 -13.56 15.22
N GLU A 56 2.84 -12.63 16.13
CA GLU A 56 1.54 -12.08 16.48
C GLU A 56 0.96 -11.28 15.32
N LEU A 57 -0.33 -11.44 15.06
CA LEU A 57 -1.02 -10.76 13.97
C LEU A 57 -1.90 -9.64 14.51
N PHE A 58 -1.67 -8.43 14.00
CA PHE A 58 -2.38 -7.22 14.38
C PHE A 58 -3.11 -6.63 13.19
N LEU A 59 -4.38 -6.25 13.38
CA LEU A 59 -5.21 -5.60 12.36
C LEU A 59 -5.51 -4.16 12.76
N GLN A 60 -5.31 -3.23 11.85
CA GLN A 60 -5.84 -1.87 12.00
C GLN A 60 -7.28 -1.81 11.49
N ARG A 61 -8.15 -1.22 12.32
CA ARG A 61 -9.55 -0.97 12.01
C ARG A 61 -9.94 0.46 12.34
N PHE A 62 -11.05 0.92 11.77
CA PHE A 62 -11.63 2.20 12.11
C PHE A 62 -13.16 2.16 12.12
N MET A 63 -13.77 3.18 12.71
CA MET A 63 -15.22 3.36 12.67
C MET A 63 -15.53 4.60 11.85
N PRO A 64 -16.20 4.46 10.68
CA PRO A 64 -16.68 5.62 9.94
C PRO A 64 -17.83 6.30 10.69
N GLY A 65 -18.00 7.60 10.48
CA GLY A 65 -19.08 8.37 11.08
C GLY A 65 -18.63 9.70 11.67
N PRO A 66 -19.48 10.39 12.45
CA PRO A 66 -19.18 11.72 12.98
C PRO A 66 -18.01 11.76 13.97
N ALA A 67 -17.82 10.67 14.73
CA ALA A 67 -16.72 10.51 15.66
C ALA A 67 -15.81 9.40 15.13
N VAL A 68 -14.94 9.76 14.19
CA VAL A 68 -14.01 8.80 13.57
C VAL A 68 -12.93 8.41 14.57
N VAL A 69 -12.84 7.13 14.84
CA VAL A 69 -11.83 6.52 15.72
C VAL A 69 -11.21 5.32 15.04
N SER A 70 -10.00 4.98 15.45
CA SER A 70 -9.37 3.72 15.04
C SER A 70 -9.15 2.81 16.25
N TRP A 71 -8.78 1.56 16.00
CA TRP A 71 -8.28 0.62 17.01
C TRP A 71 -7.46 -0.47 16.36
N VAL A 72 -6.75 -1.22 17.16
CA VAL A 72 -5.99 -2.38 16.73
C VAL A 72 -6.59 -3.63 17.37
N GLU A 73 -6.80 -4.66 16.56
CA GLU A 73 -7.13 -6.00 17.03
C GLU A 73 -5.88 -6.88 16.96
N LYS A 74 -5.58 -7.61 18.02
CA LYS A 74 -4.69 -8.77 17.99
C LYS A 74 -5.56 -9.99 17.74
N ILE A 75 -5.30 -10.73 16.69
CA ILE A 75 -6.13 -11.85 16.27
C ILE A 75 -5.35 -13.16 16.27
N ASN A 76 -6.09 -14.26 16.40
CA ASN A 76 -5.52 -15.59 16.18
C ASN A 76 -5.17 -15.75 14.70
N PRO A 77 -3.89 -16.02 14.34
CA PRO A 77 -3.48 -16.10 12.95
C PRO A 77 -4.09 -17.28 12.18
N VAL A 78 -4.62 -18.30 12.88
CA VAL A 78 -5.24 -19.48 12.26
C VAL A 78 -6.75 -19.32 12.12
N THR A 79 -7.45 -18.92 13.18
CA THR A 79 -8.94 -18.85 13.21
C THR A 79 -9.47 -17.46 12.89
N LEU A 80 -8.63 -16.43 12.86
CA LEU A 80 -8.97 -15.01 12.71
C LEU A 80 -9.81 -14.42 13.85
N GLU A 81 -10.07 -15.18 14.91
CA GLU A 81 -10.79 -14.71 16.09
C GLU A 81 -10.01 -13.61 16.82
N VAL A 82 -10.73 -12.64 17.36
CA VAL A 82 -10.12 -11.57 18.15
C VAL A 82 -9.66 -12.13 19.50
N ILE A 83 -8.36 -12.00 19.80
CA ILE A 83 -7.77 -12.36 21.09
C ILE A 83 -7.94 -11.20 22.08
N THR A 84 -7.62 -9.99 21.61
CA THR A 84 -7.78 -8.75 22.38
C THR A 84 -7.83 -7.56 21.40
N GLU A 85 -8.33 -6.41 21.88
CA GLU A 85 -8.33 -5.16 21.12
C GLU A 85 -7.82 -4.01 21.99
N SER A 86 -7.30 -2.97 21.32
CA SER A 86 -6.96 -1.72 22.00
C SER A 86 -8.23 -0.97 22.41
N GLU A 87 -8.09 0.01 23.30
CA GLU A 87 -9.10 1.05 23.41
C GLU A 87 -9.33 1.76 22.09
N LYS A 88 -10.42 2.52 21.96
CA LYS A 88 -10.67 3.33 20.76
C LYS A 88 -9.71 4.51 20.77
N LEU A 89 -8.86 4.56 19.75
CA LEU A 89 -7.83 5.56 19.56
C LEU A 89 -8.43 6.80 18.92
N ALA A 90 -7.99 7.98 19.34
CA ALA A 90 -8.38 9.23 18.73
C ALA A 90 -8.04 9.20 17.20
N GLY A 91 -8.91 9.77 16.40
CA GLY A 91 -8.81 9.79 14.95
C GLY A 91 -8.84 11.20 14.37
N GLY A 92 -9.71 11.45 13.42
CA GLY A 92 -9.83 12.73 12.69
C GLY A 92 -10.46 12.52 11.32
N PRO A 93 -10.11 13.33 10.32
CA PRO A 93 -10.59 13.13 8.96
C PRO A 93 -10.30 11.71 8.47
N MET A 94 -11.29 11.07 7.87
CA MET A 94 -11.23 9.66 7.52
C MET A 94 -10.48 9.44 6.21
N TRP A 95 -9.43 8.63 6.28
CA TRP A 95 -8.79 7.93 5.19
C TRP A 95 -8.10 6.69 5.78
N PRO A 96 -7.95 5.58 5.05
CA PRO A 96 -7.23 4.43 5.58
C PRO A 96 -5.86 4.83 6.13
N GLY A 97 -5.66 4.62 7.42
CA GLY A 97 -4.43 4.96 8.11
C GLY A 97 -3.29 3.98 7.86
N GLY A 98 -2.36 3.91 8.78
CA GLY A 98 -1.22 3.01 8.73
C GLY A 98 -0.91 2.37 10.09
N ILE A 99 -0.35 1.16 10.06
CA ILE A 99 0.21 0.47 11.23
C ILE A 99 1.57 -0.12 10.87
N ALA A 100 2.52 -0.05 11.79
CA ALA A 100 3.83 -0.64 11.65
C ALA A 100 4.33 -1.26 12.96
N ALA A 101 5.02 -2.38 12.88
CA ALA A 101 5.75 -3.00 13.99
C ALA A 101 7.21 -2.52 13.98
N HIS A 102 7.60 -1.86 15.05
CA HIS A 102 8.90 -1.22 15.19
C HIS A 102 9.91 -2.13 15.90
N ALA A 103 11.20 -1.97 15.60
CA ALA A 103 12.30 -2.73 16.18
C ALA A 103 12.39 -2.62 17.72
N ASN A 104 11.83 -1.56 18.32
CA ASN A 104 11.74 -1.41 19.78
C ASN A 104 10.62 -2.24 20.44
N GLY A 105 9.92 -3.07 19.67
CA GLY A 105 8.85 -3.95 20.16
C GLY A 105 7.50 -3.27 20.31
N SER A 106 7.33 -2.01 19.86
CA SER A 106 6.06 -1.30 19.87
C SER A 106 5.36 -1.36 18.51
N LEU A 107 4.04 -1.17 18.52
CA LEU A 107 3.24 -0.90 17.33
C LEU A 107 3.00 0.59 17.22
N TYR A 108 3.08 1.12 16.01
CA TYR A 108 2.76 2.52 15.72
C TYR A 108 1.58 2.58 14.77
N VAL A 109 0.61 3.41 15.12
CA VAL A 109 -0.63 3.60 14.36
C VAL A 109 -0.77 5.08 14.03
N VAL A 110 -1.06 5.38 12.77
CA VAL A 110 -1.52 6.69 12.35
C VAL A 110 -2.91 6.57 11.75
N PHE A 111 -3.81 7.45 12.15
CA PHE A 111 -5.16 7.50 11.60
C PHE A 111 -5.78 8.89 11.80
N GLY A 112 -6.40 9.44 10.76
CA GLY A 112 -6.81 10.84 10.79
C GLY A 112 -5.61 11.73 11.08
N ASN A 113 -5.74 12.68 11.97
CA ASN A 113 -4.64 13.53 12.41
C ASN A 113 -4.03 13.12 13.77
N HIS A 114 -4.03 11.83 14.08
CA HIS A 114 -3.43 11.32 15.32
C HIS A 114 -2.44 10.20 15.05
N ALA A 115 -1.39 10.17 15.86
CA ALA A 115 -0.41 9.11 15.93
C ALA A 115 -0.39 8.48 17.33
N HIS A 116 -0.24 7.16 17.37
CA HIS A 116 -0.28 6.39 18.62
C HIS A 116 0.86 5.37 18.64
N ARG A 117 1.46 5.18 19.83
CA ARG A 117 2.37 4.10 20.14
C ARG A 117 1.67 3.12 21.08
N LEU A 118 1.67 1.84 20.74
CA LEU A 118 1.08 0.79 21.56
C LEU A 118 2.11 -0.28 21.91
N SER A 119 1.92 -0.92 23.07
CA SER A 119 2.59 -2.17 23.37
C SER A 119 1.98 -3.32 22.54
N THR A 120 2.62 -4.49 22.54
CA THR A 120 2.06 -5.71 21.94
C THR A 120 0.83 -6.27 22.69
N ASP A 121 0.59 -5.79 23.92
CA ASP A 121 -0.66 -6.01 24.68
C ASP A 121 -1.72 -4.95 24.35
N LEU A 122 -1.48 -4.14 23.32
CA LEU A 122 -2.38 -3.10 22.81
C LEU A 122 -2.71 -1.98 23.79
N LYS A 123 -1.85 -1.75 24.79
CA LYS A 123 -1.95 -0.59 25.69
C LYS A 123 -1.32 0.63 25.04
N VAL A 124 -2.00 1.76 25.08
CA VAL A 124 -1.46 3.03 24.60
C VAL A 124 -0.30 3.47 25.51
N ILE A 125 0.87 3.68 24.91
CA ILE A 125 2.08 4.18 25.58
C ILE A 125 2.22 5.68 25.37
N ALA A 126 1.96 6.14 24.11
CA ALA A 126 1.99 7.55 23.74
C ALA A 126 0.91 7.83 22.69
N SER A 127 0.44 9.06 22.66
CA SER A 127 -0.54 9.55 21.69
C SER A 127 -0.33 11.02 21.45
N VAL A 128 -0.40 11.46 20.18
CA VAL A 128 -0.22 12.85 19.80
C VAL A 128 -1.20 13.24 18.68
N GLU A 129 -1.72 14.46 18.75
CA GLU A 129 -2.41 15.10 17.64
C GLU A 129 -1.38 15.72 16.71
N LEU A 130 -1.49 15.43 15.40
CA LEU A 130 -0.60 15.93 14.37
C LEU A 130 -1.06 17.33 13.90
N PRO A 131 -0.15 18.16 13.35
CA PRO A 131 -0.40 19.61 13.22
C PRO A 131 -1.54 20.03 12.29
N ARG A 132 -1.82 19.22 11.26
CA ARG A 132 -2.84 19.54 10.26
C ARG A 132 -4.08 18.70 10.47
N VAL A 133 -5.26 19.32 10.39
CA VAL A 133 -6.57 18.62 10.44
C VAL A 133 -6.82 17.95 9.08
N ARG A 134 -5.95 16.96 8.76
CA ARG A 134 -5.99 16.12 7.56
C ARG A 134 -5.64 14.69 7.92
N PRO A 135 -6.05 13.70 7.10
CA PRO A 135 -5.56 12.35 7.34
C PRO A 135 -4.04 12.28 7.16
N TYR A 136 -3.37 11.58 8.05
CA TYR A 136 -2.03 11.06 7.86
C TYR A 136 -2.18 9.57 7.60
N ASN A 137 -1.68 9.08 6.48
CA ASN A 137 -2.09 7.79 5.95
C ASN A 137 -1.03 6.70 5.98
N SER A 138 0.18 6.98 6.48
CA SER A 138 1.23 5.96 6.60
C SER A 138 2.33 6.35 7.56
N PHE A 139 3.08 5.34 8.02
CA PHE A 139 4.41 5.49 8.59
C PHE A 139 5.45 4.77 7.76
N VAL A 140 6.60 5.43 7.59
CA VAL A 140 7.85 4.78 7.23
C VAL A 140 8.79 4.84 8.44
N ILE A 141 9.30 3.70 8.85
CA ILE A 141 10.30 3.63 9.93
C ILE A 141 11.68 3.69 9.29
N LEU A 142 12.43 4.72 9.64
CA LEU A 142 13.77 4.96 9.12
C LEU A 142 14.81 4.06 9.80
N PRO A 143 16.01 3.87 9.22
CA PRO A 143 17.06 3.07 9.84
C PRO A 143 17.46 3.53 11.25
N SER A 144 17.28 4.81 11.56
CA SER A 144 17.50 5.38 12.88
C SER A 144 16.41 5.07 13.91
N GLY A 145 15.29 4.45 13.49
CA GLY A 145 14.10 4.23 14.30
C GLY A 145 13.10 5.39 14.31
N HIS A 146 13.45 6.56 13.79
CA HIS A 146 12.48 7.64 13.66
C HIS A 146 11.35 7.28 12.69
N LEU A 147 10.16 7.85 12.93
CA LEU A 147 8.98 7.64 12.11
C LEU A 147 8.82 8.81 11.15
N ALA A 148 8.76 8.52 9.85
CA ALA A 148 8.39 9.52 8.86
C ALA A 148 6.92 9.36 8.49
N THR A 149 6.17 10.46 8.45
CA THR A 149 4.78 10.50 8.02
C THR A 149 4.51 11.82 7.30
N LYS A 150 3.42 11.87 6.53
CA LYS A 150 2.97 13.09 5.86
C LYS A 150 1.44 13.16 5.83
N ASP A 151 0.90 14.37 5.73
CA ASP A 151 -0.52 14.54 5.54
C ASP A 151 -0.95 14.11 4.13
N PHE A 152 -2.15 13.61 4.04
CA PHE A 152 -2.85 13.27 2.80
C PHE A 152 -3.48 14.55 2.23
N SER A 153 -2.93 15.05 1.14
CA SER A 153 -3.41 16.25 0.47
C SER A 153 -4.19 15.88 -0.79
N GLY A 154 -5.33 15.25 -0.60
CA GLY A 154 -6.26 14.83 -1.66
C GLY A 154 -7.71 15.08 -1.25
N ALA A 155 -8.63 14.96 -2.20
CA ALA A 155 -10.06 15.09 -1.94
C ALA A 155 -10.54 13.95 -1.03
N LEU A 156 -11.25 14.30 0.03
CA LEU A 156 -11.86 13.35 0.97
C LEU A 156 -13.27 12.94 0.49
N PRO A 157 -13.81 11.81 1.00
CA PRO A 157 -15.19 11.40 0.71
C PRO A 157 -16.18 12.56 0.89
N GLY A 158 -16.98 12.81 -0.12
CA GLY A 158 -17.96 13.93 -0.16
C GLY A 158 -17.44 15.27 -0.67
N GLN A 159 -16.13 15.39 -0.95
CA GLN A 159 -15.57 16.58 -1.59
C GLN A 159 -15.64 16.46 -3.13
N PRO A 160 -15.91 17.59 -3.84
CA PRO A 160 -15.90 17.60 -5.30
C PRO A 160 -14.50 17.32 -5.88
N ASN A 161 -14.47 16.79 -7.10
CA ASN A 161 -13.22 16.72 -7.88
C ASN A 161 -12.68 18.13 -8.14
N GLY A 162 -11.36 18.27 -8.21
CA GLY A 162 -10.70 19.56 -8.43
C GLY A 162 -10.76 20.51 -7.24
N THR A 163 -11.18 20.06 -6.04
CA THR A 163 -11.03 20.86 -4.81
C THR A 163 -9.56 21.23 -4.64
N PRO A 164 -9.22 22.55 -4.54
CA PRO A 164 -7.83 22.97 -4.35
C PRO A 164 -7.22 22.36 -3.09
N MET A 165 -6.03 21.76 -3.22
CA MET A 165 -5.29 21.15 -2.13
C MET A 165 -4.08 22.01 -1.78
N GLU A 166 -3.81 22.11 -0.48
CA GLU A 166 -2.57 22.76 -0.01
C GLU A 166 -1.40 21.80 -0.17
N ASN A 167 -0.21 22.35 -0.22
CA ASN A 167 1.03 21.57 -0.22
C ASN A 167 1.11 20.62 0.97
N THR A 168 1.70 19.46 0.75
CA THR A 168 1.88 18.43 1.77
C THR A 168 2.97 18.78 2.75
N GLU A 169 2.78 18.46 4.02
CA GLU A 169 3.79 18.53 5.07
C GLU A 169 4.31 17.15 5.45
N LEU A 170 5.63 16.99 5.42
CA LEU A 170 6.36 15.81 5.86
C LEU A 170 6.86 16.04 7.31
N LEU A 171 6.65 15.04 8.17
CA LEU A 171 7.03 15.06 9.57
C LEU A 171 7.97 13.90 9.89
N ILE A 172 8.94 14.16 10.76
CA ILE A 172 9.72 13.12 11.45
C ILE A 172 9.34 13.14 12.93
N LEU A 173 8.95 11.99 13.45
CA LEU A 173 8.56 11.83 14.85
C LEU A 173 9.60 10.99 15.61
N ASP A 174 9.82 11.35 16.87
CA ASP A 174 10.57 10.53 17.79
C ASP A 174 9.76 9.26 18.15
N PRO A 175 10.34 8.06 18.10
CA PRO A 175 9.61 6.83 18.39
C PRO A 175 9.26 6.68 19.88
N GLU A 176 9.92 7.38 20.82
CA GLU A 176 9.64 7.18 22.23
C GLU A 176 8.39 7.93 22.70
N ASP A 177 8.19 9.16 22.26
CA ASP A 177 7.14 10.05 22.75
C ASP A 177 6.26 10.65 21.63
N LEU A 178 6.56 10.33 20.35
CA LEU A 178 5.89 10.84 19.16
C LEU A 178 6.02 12.36 18.94
N GLN A 179 6.93 13.02 19.65
CA GLN A 179 7.18 14.44 19.42
C GLN A 179 7.77 14.67 18.03
N ILE A 180 7.41 15.80 17.42
CA ILE A 180 7.92 16.19 16.11
C ILE A 180 9.39 16.62 16.27
N VAL A 181 10.29 15.87 15.62
CA VAL A 181 11.72 16.15 15.55
C VAL A 181 12.03 17.18 14.46
N GLU A 182 11.36 17.04 13.32
CA GLU A 182 11.56 17.88 12.14
C GLU A 182 10.30 17.92 11.29
N ARG A 183 10.10 19.01 10.55
CA ARG A 183 8.98 19.19 9.61
C ARG A 183 9.44 19.93 8.37
N LEU A 184 8.85 19.57 7.22
CA LEU A 184 9.14 20.15 5.93
C LEU A 184 7.87 20.25 5.09
N GLU A 185 7.51 21.46 4.67
CA GLU A 185 6.48 21.65 3.66
C GLU A 185 7.08 21.41 2.27
N LEU A 186 6.44 20.53 1.48
CA LEU A 186 6.82 20.25 0.11
C LEU A 186 6.26 21.30 -0.84
N ALA A 187 6.76 21.33 -2.07
CA ALA A 187 6.31 22.31 -3.07
C ALA A 187 4.98 21.92 -3.76
N GLU A 188 4.47 20.72 -3.48
CA GLU A 188 3.29 20.15 -4.13
C GLU A 188 2.36 19.46 -3.12
N PRO A 189 1.05 19.39 -3.41
CA PRO A 189 0.16 18.44 -2.76
C PRO A 189 0.60 17.00 -3.03
N SER A 190 0.23 16.07 -2.17
CA SER A 190 0.47 14.65 -2.39
C SER A 190 -0.61 13.81 -1.70
N ILE A 191 -1.28 12.98 -2.49
CA ILE A 191 -2.23 11.98 -2.01
C ILE A 191 -1.51 10.67 -1.64
N ALA A 192 -0.42 10.36 -2.31
CA ALA A 192 0.34 9.13 -2.18
C ALA A 192 0.86 8.87 -0.76
N ARG A 193 1.06 7.61 -0.42
CA ARG A 193 1.78 7.21 0.78
C ARG A 193 3.27 7.41 0.60
N LEU A 194 3.97 7.57 1.70
CA LEU A 194 5.41 7.77 1.73
C LEU A 194 6.15 6.46 1.46
N SER A 195 7.24 6.53 0.70
CA SER A 195 8.20 5.44 0.52
C SER A 195 9.60 5.88 0.91
N ALA A 196 10.49 4.95 1.24
CA ALA A 196 11.87 5.27 1.55
C ALA A 196 12.86 4.17 1.15
N ASP A 197 14.08 4.60 0.84
CA ASP A 197 15.26 3.75 0.68
C ASP A 197 16.38 4.25 1.59
N GLY A 198 16.59 3.57 2.71
CA GLY A 198 17.45 4.06 3.77
C GLY A 198 16.90 5.35 4.38
N ASN A 199 17.67 6.43 4.24
CA ASN A 199 17.30 7.78 4.71
C ASN A 199 16.76 8.68 3.58
N ASP A 200 16.62 8.15 2.38
CA ASP A 200 16.05 8.86 1.25
C ASP A 200 14.55 8.60 1.21
N LEU A 201 13.77 9.64 1.37
CA LEU A 201 12.30 9.61 1.32
C LEU A 201 11.84 9.99 -0.07
N TYR A 202 10.84 9.28 -0.57
CA TYR A 202 10.25 9.51 -1.89
C TYR A 202 8.76 9.82 -1.75
N VAL A 203 8.34 10.96 -2.27
CA VAL A 203 6.95 11.43 -2.25
C VAL A 203 6.48 11.65 -3.67
N VAL A 204 5.45 10.93 -4.08
CA VAL A 204 4.75 11.20 -5.34
C VAL A 204 3.84 12.40 -5.10
N GLY A 205 4.26 13.57 -5.59
CA GLY A 205 3.47 14.79 -5.59
C GLY A 205 2.48 14.84 -6.77
N ASP A 206 1.72 15.91 -6.87
CA ASP A 206 0.74 16.07 -7.95
C ASP A 206 1.38 16.15 -9.34
N TYR A 207 2.64 16.57 -9.43
CA TYR A 207 3.35 16.77 -10.70
C TYR A 207 4.65 15.99 -10.80
N SER A 208 5.32 15.74 -9.66
CA SER A 208 6.69 15.25 -9.63
C SER A 208 6.88 14.16 -8.58
N LEU A 209 7.84 13.27 -8.82
CA LEU A 209 8.42 12.48 -7.74
C LEU A 209 9.44 13.35 -7.02
N ILE A 210 9.23 13.59 -5.74
CA ILE A 210 10.09 14.42 -4.88
C ILE A 210 10.98 13.51 -4.05
N ARG A 211 12.30 13.75 -4.06
CA ARG A 211 13.25 13.10 -3.16
C ARG A 211 13.62 14.03 -2.02
N VAL A 212 13.56 13.51 -0.78
CA VAL A 212 13.88 14.25 0.44
C VAL A 212 14.89 13.44 1.25
N PHE A 213 15.97 14.08 1.65
CA PHE A 213 16.99 13.47 2.50
C PHE A 213 16.68 13.69 3.97
N TRP A 214 16.82 12.63 4.78
CA TRP A 214 16.89 12.71 6.23
C TRP A 214 18.32 12.54 6.70
N HIS A 215 18.97 13.61 7.06
CA HIS A 215 20.36 13.59 7.51
C HIS A 215 20.58 14.60 8.65
N ASP A 216 21.38 14.22 9.67
CA ASP A 216 21.69 15.06 10.83
C ASP A 216 20.45 15.68 11.51
N LYS A 217 19.37 14.91 11.63
CA LYS A 217 18.07 15.33 12.16
C LYS A 217 17.45 16.51 11.39
N LYS A 218 17.71 16.59 10.09
CA LYS A 218 17.11 17.58 9.18
C LYS A 218 16.56 16.94 7.93
N LEU A 219 15.44 17.47 7.48
CA LEU A 219 14.87 17.18 6.18
C LEU A 219 15.34 18.20 5.15
N SER A 220 15.72 17.74 3.98
CA SER A 220 16.08 18.63 2.85
C SER A 220 15.64 18.03 1.54
N VAL A 221 14.98 18.85 0.70
CA VAL A 221 14.62 18.44 -0.65
C VAL A 221 15.85 18.34 -1.52
N ASP A 222 15.98 17.26 -2.30
CA ASP A 222 16.99 17.19 -3.34
C ASP A 222 16.61 18.06 -4.54
N THR A 223 17.17 19.25 -4.59
CA THR A 223 16.90 20.23 -5.65
C THR A 223 17.54 19.85 -7.00
N THR A 224 18.40 18.84 -7.03
CA THR A 224 19.03 18.33 -8.25
C THR A 224 18.20 17.22 -8.91
N PHE A 225 17.28 16.62 -8.16
CA PHE A 225 16.40 15.56 -8.62
C PHE A 225 15.14 16.17 -9.26
N ASN A 226 15.09 16.20 -10.57
CA ASN A 226 13.96 16.75 -11.34
C ASN A 226 13.22 15.63 -12.07
N ALA A 227 12.17 15.12 -11.45
CA ALA A 227 11.41 13.97 -11.95
C ALA A 227 9.92 14.32 -12.16
N ARG A 228 9.66 15.31 -13.00
CA ARG A 228 8.30 15.71 -13.37
C ARG A 228 7.68 14.65 -14.29
N TYR A 229 6.63 13.97 -13.81
CA TYR A 229 5.95 12.89 -14.54
C TYR A 229 4.62 13.33 -15.18
N ARG A 230 3.91 14.27 -14.56
CA ARG A 230 2.64 14.78 -15.07
C ARG A 230 2.90 15.83 -16.13
N THR A 231 2.92 15.38 -17.39
CA THR A 231 3.30 16.19 -18.56
C THR A 231 2.27 16.16 -19.69
N LEU A 232 1.26 15.30 -19.61
CA LEU A 232 0.23 15.14 -20.62
C LEU A 232 -1.06 15.86 -20.23
N GLU A 233 -1.77 16.39 -21.21
CA GLU A 233 -3.11 16.96 -21.01
C GLU A 233 -4.08 15.85 -20.55
N GLY A 234 -4.85 16.12 -19.52
CA GLY A 234 -5.81 15.17 -18.94
C GLY A 234 -5.22 14.08 -18.04
N GLN A 235 -3.89 14.05 -17.86
CA GLN A 235 -3.22 13.23 -16.86
C GLN A 235 -3.45 13.79 -15.46
N THR A 236 -3.69 12.93 -14.48
CA THR A 236 -3.81 13.33 -13.07
C THR A 236 -2.68 12.72 -12.23
N PHE A 237 -2.67 13.00 -10.92
CA PHE A 237 -1.58 12.64 -10.02
C PHE A 237 -1.44 11.13 -9.81
N GLY A 238 -0.22 10.74 -9.43
CA GLY A 238 0.13 9.37 -9.09
C GLY A 238 -0.12 9.01 -7.63
N TRP A 239 -0.01 7.71 -7.36
CA TRP A 239 -0.05 7.14 -6.01
C TRP A 239 1.30 6.55 -5.61
N ASP A 240 1.29 5.67 -4.63
CA ASP A 240 2.44 5.14 -3.90
C ASP A 240 3.55 4.62 -4.82
N ALA A 241 4.79 4.93 -4.49
CA ALA A 241 5.93 4.46 -5.26
C ALA A 241 6.55 3.21 -4.65
N VAL A 242 6.83 2.22 -5.49
CA VAL A 242 7.70 1.08 -5.21
C VAL A 242 9.14 1.51 -5.51
N ILE A 243 10.04 1.37 -4.53
CA ILE A 243 11.44 1.80 -4.66
C ILE A 243 12.34 0.57 -4.82
N THR A 244 12.92 0.42 -6.00
CA THR A 244 13.94 -0.59 -6.27
C THR A 244 15.35 0.00 -6.09
N GLU A 245 16.39 -0.77 -6.42
CA GLU A 245 17.77 -0.29 -6.34
C GLU A 245 17.99 0.93 -7.22
N ASP A 246 17.54 0.89 -8.49
CA ASP A 246 17.81 1.91 -9.49
C ASP A 246 16.63 2.85 -9.77
N ASP A 247 15.40 2.41 -9.54
CA ASP A 247 14.21 3.09 -10.02
C ASP A 247 13.13 3.24 -8.94
N ALA A 248 12.27 4.23 -9.10
CA ALA A 248 10.99 4.35 -8.45
C ALA A 248 9.87 4.09 -9.47
N TRP A 249 8.87 3.28 -9.08
CA TRP A 249 7.78 2.85 -9.95
C TRP A 249 6.44 3.16 -9.31
N PHE A 250 5.54 3.79 -10.04
CA PHE A 250 4.18 4.06 -9.59
C PHE A 250 3.21 4.14 -10.76
N LEU A 251 1.93 4.31 -10.46
CA LEU A 251 0.88 4.49 -11.45
C LEU A 251 0.30 5.89 -11.30
N ASP A 252 -0.07 6.54 -12.41
CA ASP A 252 -0.73 7.84 -12.41
C ASP A 252 -2.27 7.73 -12.44
N ASN A 253 -2.95 8.83 -12.70
CA ASN A 253 -4.42 8.90 -12.80
C ASN A 253 -5.17 8.48 -11.52
N GLY A 254 -4.66 8.93 -10.36
CA GLY A 254 -5.26 8.66 -9.05
C GLY A 254 -6.36 9.61 -8.61
N GLU A 255 -6.74 10.62 -9.41
CA GLU A 255 -7.81 11.54 -9.07
C GLU A 255 -9.18 10.87 -9.20
N GLY A 256 -10.07 11.17 -8.25
CA GLY A 256 -11.42 10.61 -8.22
C GLY A 256 -11.59 9.41 -7.28
N THR A 257 -10.55 8.98 -6.57
CA THR A 257 -10.62 7.82 -5.66
C THR A 257 -11.65 7.97 -4.54
N GLN A 258 -11.97 9.19 -4.12
CA GLN A 258 -13.06 9.49 -3.17
C GLN A 258 -14.46 9.15 -3.72
N LEU A 259 -14.61 8.89 -5.02
CA LEU A 259 -15.86 8.48 -5.67
C LEU A 259 -16.12 6.96 -5.59
N PHE A 260 -15.25 6.22 -4.91
CA PHE A 260 -15.41 4.78 -4.70
C PHE A 260 -16.75 4.45 -4.01
N THR A 261 -17.53 3.58 -4.63
CA THR A 261 -18.86 3.13 -4.14
C THR A 261 -18.97 1.62 -4.03
N GLY A 262 -17.84 0.93 -3.83
CA GLY A 262 -17.77 -0.53 -3.76
C GLY A 262 -16.98 -1.16 -4.91
N THR A 263 -16.70 -0.38 -5.97
CA THR A 263 -15.80 -0.74 -7.07
C THR A 263 -15.23 0.52 -7.71
N PHE A 264 -14.03 0.43 -8.28
CA PHE A 264 -13.44 1.48 -9.13
C PHE A 264 -13.82 1.34 -10.61
N ARG A 265 -14.47 0.25 -11.01
CA ARG A 265 -14.86 0.05 -12.40
C ARG A 265 -15.76 1.18 -12.89
N GLY A 266 -15.31 1.90 -13.92
CA GLY A 266 -16.02 3.03 -14.51
C GLY A 266 -16.01 4.33 -13.69
N VAL A 267 -15.18 4.44 -12.63
CA VAL A 267 -15.13 5.62 -11.75
C VAL A 267 -14.11 6.66 -12.25
N GLY A 268 -13.14 6.29 -13.06
CA GLY A 268 -12.08 7.17 -13.52
C GLY A 268 -12.56 8.41 -14.26
N ILE A 269 -11.86 9.53 -14.08
CA ILE A 269 -12.19 10.85 -14.64
C ILE A 269 -11.09 11.42 -15.54
N SER A 270 -9.89 10.83 -15.55
CA SER A 270 -8.74 11.26 -16.33
C SER A 270 -9.00 11.07 -17.82
N THR A 271 -8.74 12.07 -18.64
CA THR A 271 -8.93 11.99 -20.10
C THR A 271 -7.71 11.43 -20.83
N ALA A 272 -6.52 11.52 -20.23
CA ALA A 272 -5.36 10.77 -20.68
C ALA A 272 -5.45 9.30 -20.24
N PRO A 273 -4.85 8.36 -20.99
CA PRO A 273 -4.66 6.98 -20.53
C PRO A 273 -3.89 6.94 -19.21
N LEU A 274 -4.09 5.87 -18.43
CA LEU A 274 -3.32 5.58 -17.23
C LEU A 274 -1.96 5.01 -17.60
N HIS A 275 -0.89 5.50 -16.93
CA HIS A 275 0.47 5.09 -17.20
C HIS A 275 1.12 4.39 -16.01
N LEU A 276 1.93 3.40 -16.32
CA LEU A 276 3.04 2.98 -15.48
C LEU A 276 4.15 4.03 -15.62
N VAL A 277 4.56 4.59 -14.49
CA VAL A 277 5.60 5.62 -14.41
C VAL A 277 6.86 4.99 -13.83
N ARG A 278 7.97 5.08 -14.57
CA ARG A 278 9.30 4.74 -14.09
C ARG A 278 10.11 6.00 -13.93
N VAL A 279 10.76 6.16 -12.79
CA VAL A 279 11.70 7.26 -12.53
C VAL A 279 13.04 6.69 -12.15
N ASN A 280 14.08 6.92 -12.93
CA ASN A 280 15.42 6.50 -12.56
C ASN A 280 15.95 7.36 -11.40
N LYS A 281 16.32 6.72 -10.29
CA LYS A 281 16.73 7.39 -9.05
C LYS A 281 17.99 8.24 -9.18
N LYS A 282 18.88 7.88 -10.10
CA LYS A 282 20.15 8.59 -10.31
C LYS A 282 20.00 9.82 -11.19
N SER A 283 19.27 9.69 -12.30
CA SER A 283 19.17 10.75 -13.32
C SER A 283 17.89 11.59 -13.22
N GLY A 284 16.86 11.12 -12.52
CA GLY A 284 15.52 11.71 -12.56
C GLY A 284 14.76 11.49 -13.88
N LYS A 285 15.33 10.69 -14.82
CA LYS A 285 14.67 10.38 -16.10
C LYS A 285 13.33 9.71 -15.84
N VAL A 286 12.27 10.23 -16.44
CA VAL A 286 10.90 9.71 -16.37
C VAL A 286 10.58 8.97 -17.66
N THR A 287 9.97 7.79 -17.52
CA THR A 287 9.40 7.00 -18.64
C THR A 287 7.94 6.72 -18.31
N LEU A 288 7.04 6.98 -19.27
CA LEU A 288 5.61 6.72 -19.17
C LEU A 288 5.24 5.60 -20.15
N VAL A 289 4.50 4.59 -19.69
CA VAL A 289 3.99 3.49 -20.52
C VAL A 289 2.52 3.27 -20.22
N GLU A 290 1.66 3.33 -21.24
CA GLU A 290 0.23 3.13 -21.08
C GLU A 290 -0.11 1.69 -20.61
N ILE A 291 -1.00 1.58 -19.63
CA ILE A 291 -1.46 0.27 -19.14
C ILE A 291 -2.37 -0.40 -20.16
N CYS A 292 -3.34 0.32 -20.72
CA CYS A 292 -4.28 -0.22 -21.71
C CYS A 292 -4.67 0.79 -22.81
N GLY A 293 -4.15 2.01 -22.78
CA GLY A 293 -4.41 3.02 -23.83
C GLY A 293 -5.81 3.65 -23.79
N LEU A 294 -6.58 3.42 -22.73
CA LEU A 294 -7.95 3.93 -22.61
C LEU A 294 -8.02 5.11 -21.66
N ALA A 295 -8.86 6.09 -21.96
CA ALA A 295 -9.24 7.14 -21.04
C ALA A 295 -10.07 6.61 -19.86
N ASN A 296 -10.30 7.46 -18.85
CA ASN A 296 -11.06 7.12 -17.64
C ASN A 296 -10.42 6.00 -16.80
N GLY A 297 -9.10 5.84 -16.90
CA GLY A 297 -8.33 5.01 -15.99
C GLY A 297 -8.29 5.62 -14.59
N ILE A 298 -8.21 4.77 -13.56
CA ILE A 298 -8.05 5.18 -12.17
C ILE A 298 -7.30 4.12 -11.38
N ILE A 299 -6.43 4.57 -10.48
CA ILE A 299 -5.78 3.71 -9.48
C ILE A 299 -5.84 4.33 -8.08
N ALA A 300 -5.59 3.51 -7.07
CA ALA A 300 -5.41 3.92 -5.69
C ALA A 300 -4.20 3.25 -5.02
N ASN A 301 -3.42 2.45 -5.75
CA ASN A 301 -2.38 1.59 -5.18
C ASN A 301 -1.21 1.41 -6.16
N PRO A 302 -0.01 0.98 -5.67
CA PRO A 302 1.20 0.88 -6.48
C PRO A 302 1.20 -0.35 -7.43
N PRO A 303 2.09 -0.34 -8.44
CA PRO A 303 2.43 -1.56 -9.19
C PRO A 303 3.21 -2.53 -8.32
N VAL A 304 3.48 -3.74 -8.83
CA VAL A 304 4.44 -4.68 -8.26
C VAL A 304 5.64 -4.84 -9.17
N VAL A 305 6.85 -4.97 -8.61
CA VAL A 305 8.10 -5.04 -9.38
C VAL A 305 8.90 -6.27 -8.98
N ASP A 306 9.04 -7.23 -9.92
CA ASP A 306 9.95 -8.37 -9.78
C ASP A 306 11.30 -8.04 -10.41
N THR A 307 12.24 -7.57 -9.59
CA THR A 307 13.59 -7.23 -10.04
C THR A 307 14.39 -8.46 -10.49
N LYS A 308 14.03 -9.65 -10.00
CA LYS A 308 14.70 -10.90 -10.39
C LYS A 308 14.43 -11.28 -11.84
N ARG A 309 13.19 -11.00 -12.32
CA ARG A 309 12.78 -11.31 -13.70
C ARG A 309 12.73 -10.09 -14.60
N GLN A 310 12.94 -8.91 -14.02
CA GLN A 310 12.79 -7.63 -14.72
C GLN A 310 11.38 -7.49 -15.31
N ILE A 311 10.37 -7.78 -14.48
CA ILE A 311 8.96 -7.66 -14.83
C ILE A 311 8.29 -6.70 -13.84
N VAL A 312 7.53 -5.75 -14.35
CA VAL A 312 6.65 -4.90 -13.55
C VAL A 312 5.20 -5.15 -13.96
N VAL A 313 4.31 -5.22 -12.97
CA VAL A 313 2.88 -5.40 -13.21
C VAL A 313 2.12 -4.18 -12.72
N GLY A 314 1.44 -3.53 -13.65
CA GLY A 314 0.55 -2.41 -13.39
C GLY A 314 -0.90 -2.76 -13.73
N PHE A 315 -1.81 -1.89 -13.33
CA PHE A 315 -3.23 -2.12 -13.55
C PHE A 315 -4.00 -0.82 -13.72
N ASP A 316 -5.17 -0.92 -14.32
CA ASP A 316 -6.15 0.15 -14.45
C ASP A 316 -7.49 -0.32 -13.89
N SER A 317 -7.82 0.10 -12.68
CA SER A 317 -9.05 -0.31 -11.99
C SER A 317 -10.31 0.23 -12.68
N GLY A 318 -10.23 1.41 -13.31
CA GLY A 318 -11.35 2.02 -14.04
C GLY A 318 -11.75 1.22 -15.26
N ASN A 319 -10.76 0.78 -16.01
CA ASN A 319 -10.94 -0.01 -17.23
C ASN A 319 -10.91 -1.54 -16.98
N GLY A 320 -10.52 -1.98 -15.77
CA GLY A 320 -10.48 -3.39 -15.37
C GLY A 320 -9.45 -4.18 -16.14
N VAL A 321 -8.24 -3.67 -16.24
CA VAL A 321 -7.12 -4.31 -16.93
C VAL A 321 -5.93 -4.42 -15.99
N ILE A 322 -5.23 -5.55 -16.01
CA ILE A 322 -3.93 -5.77 -15.39
C ILE A 322 -2.93 -6.21 -16.46
N SER A 323 -1.74 -5.63 -16.46
CA SER A 323 -0.74 -5.84 -17.50
C SER A 323 0.65 -6.01 -16.92
N GLY A 324 1.40 -6.98 -17.44
CA GLY A 324 2.82 -7.19 -17.13
C GLY A 324 3.71 -6.62 -18.23
N PHE A 325 4.81 -6.01 -17.84
CA PHE A 325 5.77 -5.39 -18.73
C PHE A 325 7.18 -5.91 -18.43
N ASP A 326 7.92 -6.23 -19.49
CA ASP A 326 9.36 -6.43 -19.36
C ASP A 326 10.04 -5.07 -19.27
N TYR A 327 11.11 -4.96 -18.49
CA TYR A 327 11.92 -3.76 -18.45
C TYR A 327 13.41 -4.10 -18.45
N ASP A 328 14.19 -3.21 -19.04
CA ASP A 328 15.65 -3.19 -18.97
C ASP A 328 16.12 -1.75 -18.64
N GLU A 329 17.39 -1.43 -18.82
CA GLU A 329 17.94 -0.10 -18.55
C GLU A 329 17.24 0.99 -19.35
N ASP A 330 16.91 0.71 -20.61
CA ASP A 330 16.45 1.72 -21.59
C ASP A 330 14.96 1.66 -21.91
N SER A 331 14.30 0.51 -21.70
CA SER A 331 12.96 0.23 -22.21
C SER A 331 12.01 -0.38 -21.18
N VAL A 332 10.71 -0.20 -21.45
CA VAL A 332 9.61 -0.90 -20.77
C VAL A 332 8.64 -1.31 -21.87
N THR A 333 8.39 -2.61 -22.01
CA THR A 333 7.59 -3.17 -23.11
C THR A 333 6.50 -4.10 -22.60
N LEU A 334 5.30 -4.00 -23.20
CA LEU A 334 4.18 -4.87 -22.85
C LEU A 334 4.54 -6.34 -23.10
N ARG A 335 4.39 -7.16 -22.06
CA ARG A 335 4.59 -8.61 -22.11
C ARG A 335 3.28 -9.37 -22.24
N TRP A 336 2.33 -9.07 -21.36
CA TRP A 336 0.99 -9.64 -21.35
C TRP A 336 -0.02 -8.65 -20.79
N SER A 337 -1.29 -8.83 -21.14
CA SER A 337 -2.43 -8.07 -20.61
C SER A 337 -3.65 -8.94 -20.50
N ARG A 338 -4.48 -8.69 -19.47
CA ARG A 338 -5.74 -9.42 -19.28
C ARG A 338 -6.81 -8.55 -18.63
N GLU A 339 -8.08 -8.92 -18.83
CA GLU A 339 -9.19 -8.33 -18.08
C GLU A 339 -9.19 -8.86 -16.65
N GLN A 340 -9.21 -7.94 -15.68
CA GLN A 340 -9.32 -8.26 -14.26
C GLN A 340 -9.71 -7.01 -13.49
N ASN A 341 -10.72 -7.11 -12.62
CA ASN A 341 -11.15 -6.01 -11.75
C ASN A 341 -10.28 -5.95 -10.49
N HIS A 342 -9.06 -5.48 -10.63
CA HIS A 342 -8.09 -5.32 -9.55
C HIS A 342 -8.05 -3.88 -9.06
N ALA A 343 -7.87 -3.67 -7.74
CA ALA A 343 -7.70 -2.33 -7.18
C ALA A 343 -6.85 -2.25 -5.91
N CYS A 344 -6.65 -3.35 -5.18
CA CYS A 344 -5.87 -3.37 -3.94
C CYS A 344 -4.36 -3.37 -4.19
N HIS A 345 -3.59 -3.38 -3.11
CA HIS A 345 -2.17 -3.74 -3.18
C HIS A 345 -2.02 -5.20 -3.60
N MET A 346 -0.92 -5.52 -4.25
CA MET A 346 -0.57 -6.89 -4.64
C MET A 346 0.43 -7.50 -3.65
N LEU A 347 0.66 -8.80 -3.75
CA LEU A 347 1.78 -9.46 -3.07
C LEU A 347 2.65 -10.16 -4.11
N LEU A 348 3.96 -10.12 -3.91
CA LEU A 348 4.94 -10.76 -4.78
C LEU A 348 5.65 -11.92 -4.06
N SER A 349 5.65 -13.08 -4.69
CA SER A 349 6.49 -14.21 -4.33
C SER A 349 7.62 -14.37 -5.37
N PRO A 350 8.79 -13.70 -5.18
CA PRO A 350 9.82 -13.64 -6.23
C PRO A 350 10.47 -15.00 -6.48
N ASN A 351 10.52 -15.88 -5.47
CA ASN A 351 11.06 -17.23 -5.64
C ASN A 351 10.15 -18.12 -6.49
N ALA A 352 8.84 -17.99 -6.32
CA ALA A 352 7.86 -18.73 -7.11
C ALA A 352 7.59 -18.10 -8.49
N GLY A 353 7.90 -16.80 -8.68
CA GLY A 353 7.51 -16.06 -9.87
C GLY A 353 6.00 -15.82 -9.94
N GLN A 354 5.39 -15.54 -8.80
CA GLN A 354 3.94 -15.40 -8.68
C GLN A 354 3.57 -14.08 -8.02
N ILE A 355 2.47 -13.50 -8.50
CA ILE A 355 1.80 -12.38 -7.86
C ILE A 355 0.44 -12.81 -7.34
N ILE A 356 0.06 -12.28 -6.19
CA ILE A 356 -1.26 -12.47 -5.61
C ILE A 356 -2.01 -11.15 -5.78
N THR A 357 -3.15 -11.23 -6.45
CA THR A 357 -3.95 -10.09 -6.88
C THR A 357 -5.41 -10.29 -6.48
N ALA A 358 -6.29 -9.32 -6.79
CA ALA A 358 -7.73 -9.47 -6.63
C ALA A 358 -8.45 -9.41 -7.98
N ASP A 359 -9.64 -9.98 -8.01
CA ASP A 359 -10.60 -9.83 -9.10
C ASP A 359 -12.01 -9.72 -8.51
N TYR A 360 -12.56 -8.51 -8.51
CA TYR A 360 -13.94 -8.30 -8.08
C TYR A 360 -14.90 -8.73 -9.17
N ARG A 361 -15.81 -9.64 -8.82
CA ARG A 361 -16.79 -10.23 -9.73
C ARG A 361 -18.19 -9.71 -9.39
N PRO A 362 -18.65 -8.63 -10.04
CA PRO A 362 -19.98 -8.04 -9.76
C PRO A 362 -21.13 -9.02 -9.90
N GLU A 363 -21.04 -9.94 -10.86
CA GLU A 363 -22.05 -10.98 -11.11
C GLU A 363 -22.14 -12.02 -9.97
N LEU A 364 -21.08 -12.18 -9.19
CA LEU A 364 -21.05 -13.03 -8.01
C LEU A 364 -21.28 -12.22 -6.72
N GLY A 365 -21.25 -10.87 -6.80
CA GLY A 365 -21.25 -9.99 -5.65
C GLY A 365 -20.11 -10.28 -4.67
N CYS A 366 -18.94 -10.68 -5.18
CA CYS A 366 -17.85 -11.19 -4.37
C CYS A 366 -16.49 -10.85 -4.97
N GLU A 367 -15.55 -10.46 -4.11
CA GLU A 367 -14.15 -10.35 -4.47
C GLU A 367 -13.46 -11.71 -4.37
N GLN A 368 -12.55 -11.97 -5.30
CA GLN A 368 -11.73 -13.17 -5.33
C GLN A 368 -10.25 -12.80 -5.29
N VAL A 369 -9.47 -13.58 -4.55
CA VAL A 369 -7.99 -13.53 -4.62
C VAL A 369 -7.54 -14.45 -5.74
N VAL A 370 -6.66 -13.93 -6.59
CA VAL A 370 -6.17 -14.59 -7.79
C VAL A 370 -4.65 -14.65 -7.75
N VAL A 371 -4.10 -15.84 -7.98
CA VAL A 371 -2.66 -16.05 -8.12
C VAL A 371 -2.33 -16.14 -9.60
N LEU A 372 -1.41 -15.29 -10.07
CA LEU A 372 -0.94 -15.27 -11.45
C LEU A 372 0.54 -15.68 -11.52
N ASP A 373 0.91 -16.40 -12.57
CA ASP A 373 2.31 -16.48 -12.99
C ASP A 373 2.71 -15.11 -13.55
N ILE A 374 3.73 -14.49 -12.97
CA ILE A 374 4.15 -13.13 -13.34
C ILE A 374 4.71 -13.08 -14.77
N THR A 375 5.24 -14.20 -15.27
CA THR A 375 5.88 -14.28 -16.59
C THR A 375 4.87 -14.35 -17.73
N THR A 376 3.73 -15.03 -17.50
CA THR A 376 2.74 -15.27 -18.57
C THR A 376 1.43 -14.52 -18.36
N GLY A 377 1.14 -14.09 -17.11
CA GLY A 377 -0.16 -13.56 -16.73
C GLY A 377 -1.25 -14.64 -16.58
N ASP A 378 -0.87 -15.91 -16.69
CA ASP A 378 -1.83 -17.01 -16.56
C ASP A 378 -2.27 -17.18 -15.10
N GLU A 379 -3.54 -17.49 -14.93
CA GLU A 379 -4.13 -17.77 -13.63
C GLU A 379 -3.72 -19.16 -13.16
N VAL A 380 -3.10 -19.21 -11.98
CA VAL A 380 -2.65 -20.46 -11.34
C VAL A 380 -3.69 -20.98 -10.35
N ALA A 381 -4.32 -20.07 -9.61
CA ALA A 381 -5.32 -20.41 -8.60
C ALA A 381 -6.24 -19.21 -8.32
N ARG A 382 -7.44 -19.51 -7.80
CA ARG A 382 -8.45 -18.52 -7.44
C ARG A 382 -9.25 -19.00 -6.22
N VAL A 383 -9.50 -18.08 -5.28
CA VAL A 383 -10.38 -18.33 -4.11
C VAL A 383 -11.25 -17.11 -3.81
N SER A 384 -12.42 -17.32 -3.21
CA SER A 384 -13.34 -16.25 -2.83
C SER A 384 -13.07 -15.76 -1.41
N THR A 385 -13.19 -14.44 -1.19
CA THR A 385 -12.97 -13.80 0.12
C THR A 385 -14.22 -13.56 0.92
N THR A 386 -15.39 -13.75 0.40
CA THR A 386 -16.70 -13.33 0.94
C THR A 386 -16.93 -11.81 1.00
N SER A 387 -15.99 -10.98 0.57
CA SER A 387 -16.18 -9.52 0.53
C SER A 387 -17.18 -9.15 -0.58
N PRO A 388 -18.23 -8.38 -0.27
CA PRO A 388 -19.22 -7.94 -1.26
C PRO A 388 -18.76 -6.74 -2.10
N ILE A 389 -17.59 -6.16 -1.79
CA ILE A 389 -17.02 -5.01 -2.49
C ILE A 389 -15.59 -5.30 -2.94
N GLN A 390 -15.11 -4.54 -3.90
CA GLN A 390 -13.73 -4.57 -4.36
C GLN A 390 -12.81 -4.07 -3.23
N SER A 391 -11.74 -4.80 -2.94
CA SER A 391 -10.70 -4.34 -2.03
C SER A 391 -9.87 -3.22 -2.67
N ALA A 392 -9.53 -2.23 -1.85
CA ALA A 392 -8.59 -1.16 -2.17
C ALA A 392 -7.57 -0.95 -1.04
N VAL A 393 -7.33 -1.99 -0.21
CA VAL A 393 -6.50 -1.96 0.99
C VAL A 393 -5.42 -3.05 0.94
N PHE A 394 -4.78 -3.33 2.05
CA PHE A 394 -3.47 -4.00 2.12
C PHE A 394 -3.58 -5.48 2.48
N PRO A 395 -3.23 -6.40 1.58
CA PRO A 395 -2.92 -7.78 1.95
C PRO A 395 -1.56 -7.87 2.67
N ALA A 396 -1.32 -8.99 3.34
CA ALA A 396 -0.06 -9.27 4.04
C ALA A 396 0.32 -10.74 3.92
N PHE A 397 1.63 -11.02 3.94
CA PHE A 397 2.13 -12.37 4.16
C PHE A 397 2.31 -12.66 5.64
N GLY A 398 1.83 -13.81 6.08
CA GLY A 398 2.09 -14.33 7.41
C GLY A 398 3.44 -15.03 7.56
N PRO A 399 3.82 -15.41 8.79
CA PRO A 399 5.12 -16.01 9.09
C PRO A 399 5.31 -17.40 8.48
N HIS A 400 4.23 -18.10 8.19
CA HIS A 400 4.25 -19.47 7.61
C HIS A 400 3.87 -19.49 6.13
N GLY A 401 3.88 -18.32 5.46
CA GLY A 401 3.49 -18.20 4.06
C GLY A 401 2.00 -18.12 3.81
N ASP A 402 1.18 -18.00 4.86
CA ASP A 402 -0.23 -17.68 4.76
C ASP A 402 -0.41 -16.28 4.16
N ILE A 403 -1.52 -16.07 3.47
CA ILE A 403 -1.92 -14.78 2.94
C ILE A 403 -3.07 -14.27 3.79
N TYR A 404 -2.95 -13.04 4.31
CA TYR A 404 -4.01 -12.32 4.98
C TYR A 404 -4.52 -11.21 4.07
N TRP A 405 -5.77 -11.37 3.63
CA TRP A 405 -6.40 -10.46 2.68
C TRP A 405 -7.40 -9.56 3.40
N CYS A 406 -7.04 -8.28 3.57
CA CYS A 406 -7.95 -7.27 4.06
C CYS A 406 -8.76 -6.70 2.89
N SER A 407 -10.07 -6.51 3.07
CA SER A 407 -10.96 -6.02 2.01
C SER A 407 -11.96 -4.95 2.47
N MET A 408 -11.62 -4.18 3.49
CA MET A 408 -12.48 -3.19 4.17
C MET A 408 -13.73 -3.77 4.84
N THR A 409 -14.22 -4.93 4.40
CA THR A 409 -15.40 -5.58 4.97
C THR A 409 -15.08 -6.89 5.66
N THR A 410 -14.01 -7.55 5.25
CA THR A 410 -13.60 -8.85 5.74
C THR A 410 -12.08 -8.94 5.89
N ILE A 411 -11.64 -9.82 6.78
CA ILE A 411 -10.28 -10.37 6.79
C ILE A 411 -10.37 -11.84 6.38
N THR A 412 -9.58 -12.23 5.38
CA THR A 412 -9.52 -13.60 4.87
C THR A 412 -8.11 -14.14 5.03
N ARG A 413 -7.97 -15.32 5.61
CA ARG A 413 -6.73 -16.11 5.60
C ARG A 413 -6.80 -17.15 4.50
N ILE A 414 -5.74 -17.24 3.71
CA ILE A 414 -5.54 -18.28 2.70
C ILE A 414 -4.28 -19.05 3.07
N SER A 415 -4.42 -20.32 3.41
CA SER A 415 -3.29 -21.21 3.71
C SER A 415 -3.02 -22.13 2.53
N VAL A 416 -1.74 -22.35 2.26
CA VAL A 416 -1.28 -23.17 1.13
C VAL A 416 -0.77 -24.50 1.65
N HIS A 417 -1.40 -25.59 1.27
CA HIS A 417 -0.91 -26.94 1.57
C HIS A 417 -0.28 -27.54 0.31
N SER A 418 0.99 -27.88 0.39
CA SER A 418 1.67 -28.60 -0.69
C SER A 418 1.23 -30.07 -0.68
N ALA A 419 1.00 -30.64 -1.86
CA ALA A 419 0.63 -32.05 -2.01
C ALA A 419 1.71 -33.06 -1.51
N GLU A 420 2.87 -32.56 -1.11
CA GLU A 420 3.99 -33.41 -0.62
C GLU A 420 3.95 -33.68 0.90
N GLN A 421 2.94 -33.20 1.64
CA GLN A 421 2.82 -33.41 3.09
C GLN A 421 1.67 -34.37 3.49
N CYS A 422 1.11 -35.10 2.55
CA CYS A 422 0.13 -36.17 2.82
C CYS A 422 0.73 -37.55 2.70
#